data_9f79d672dd9bc84520400e7cf1d658fb
#
_entry.id   9f79d672dd9bc84520400e7cf1d658fb
#
_cell.length_a   1.000
_cell.length_b   1.000
_cell.length_c   1.000
_cell.angle_alpha   90.00
_cell.angle_beta   90.00
_cell.angle_gamma   90.00
#
_symmetry.space_group_name_H-M   'P 1'
#
loop_
_entity.id
_entity.type
_entity.pdbx_description
1 polymer ?
#
loop_
_entity_poly.entity_id
_entity_poly.type
_entity_poly.pdbx_seq_one_letter_code
_entity_poly.pdbx_strand_id
1 'polypeptide(L)' 'AYRQGYMAASMGMERSRCPYRGEVVVAAWEAGWEDAEQVTNEARPVDDLFSRIA' A
#
# COMPACT_ATOMS: atom_id res chain seq x y z
N ALA A 1 5.90 -12.13 -3.32
CA ALA A 1 6.46 -10.82 -2.95
C ALA A 1 5.41 -9.70 -3.06
N TYR A 2 4.63 -9.68 -4.11
CA TYR A 2 3.59 -8.66 -4.27
C TYR A 2 2.61 -8.67 -3.10
N ARG A 3 2.08 -9.85 -2.80
CA ARG A 3 1.09 -9.98 -1.73
C ARG A 3 1.64 -9.54 -0.39
N GLN A 4 2.88 -9.87 -0.12
CA GLN A 4 3.51 -9.50 1.13
C GLN A 4 3.75 -8.00 1.23
N GLY A 5 4.08 -7.37 0.12
CA GLY A 5 4.19 -5.92 0.09
C GLY A 5 2.85 -5.25 0.36
N TYR A 6 1.81 -5.77 -0.23
CA TYR A 6 0.46 -5.26 -0.01
C TYR A 6 0.08 -5.35 1.47
N MET A 7 0.35 -6.50 2.08
CA MET A 7 0.05 -6.69 3.49
C MET A 7 0.89 -5.77 4.38
N ALA A 8 2.16 -5.60 4.03
CA ALA A 8 3.03 -4.73 4.81
C ALA A 8 2.50 -3.30 4.85
N ALA A 9 2.10 -2.77 3.70
CA ALA A 9 1.54 -1.43 3.64
C ALA A 9 0.23 -1.34 4.41
N SER A 10 -0.58 -2.38 4.35
CA SER A 10 -1.84 -2.42 5.09
C SER A 10 -1.61 -2.37 6.59
N MET A 11 -0.47 -2.88 7.05
CA MET A 11 -0.11 -2.88 8.44
C MET A 11 0.66 -1.62 8.86
N GLY A 12 0.87 -0.71 7.93
CA GLY A 12 1.56 0.53 8.25
C GLY A 12 3.07 0.42 8.21
N MET A 13 3.63 -0.63 7.63
CA MET A 13 5.07 -0.78 7.51
C MET A 13 5.64 0.16 6.46
N GLU A 14 6.83 0.63 6.70
CA GLU A 14 7.50 1.51 5.76
C GLU A 14 8.00 0.74 4.54
N ARG A 15 8.05 1.44 3.41
CA ARG A 15 8.55 0.85 2.18
C ARG A 15 9.99 0.39 2.31
N SER A 16 10.78 1.07 3.10
CA SER A 16 12.18 0.71 3.31
C SER A 16 12.36 -0.57 4.12
N ARG A 17 11.29 -1.11 4.66
CA ARG A 17 11.34 -2.33 5.46
C ARG A 17 11.23 -3.60 4.64
N CYS A 18 11.38 -3.51 3.32
CA CYS A 18 11.29 -4.66 2.44
C CYS A 18 12.28 -5.74 2.90
N PRO A 19 11.80 -6.97 3.14
CA PRO A 19 12.68 -8.05 3.60
C PRO A 19 13.44 -8.74 2.48
N TYR A 20 13.15 -8.41 1.24
CA TYR A 20 13.76 -9.05 0.08
C TYR A 20 14.93 -8.24 -0.44
N ARG A 21 15.83 -8.88 -1.16
CA ARG A 21 17.04 -8.24 -1.68
C ARG A 21 17.21 -8.37 -3.18
N GLY A 22 16.49 -9.06 -3.91
CA GLY A 22 16.63 -9.15 -5.35
C GLY A 22 15.88 -8.03 -6.03
N GLU A 23 16.40 -7.50 -7.12
CA GLU A 23 15.75 -6.40 -7.83
C GLU A 23 14.33 -6.74 -8.23
N VAL A 24 14.15 -7.93 -8.80
CA VAL A 24 12.83 -8.34 -9.27
C VAL A 24 11.88 -8.54 -8.10
N VAL A 25 12.35 -9.20 -7.05
CA VAL A 25 11.53 -9.48 -5.88
C VAL A 25 11.18 -8.18 -5.15
N VAL A 26 12.16 -7.30 -5.02
CA VAL A 26 11.93 -6.02 -4.37
C VAL A 26 10.92 -5.19 -5.17
N ALA A 27 11.05 -5.18 -6.49
CA ALA A 27 10.12 -4.44 -7.34
C ALA A 27 8.69 -4.95 -7.16
N ALA A 28 8.53 -6.27 -7.09
CA ALA A 28 7.21 -6.86 -6.89
C ALA A 28 6.64 -6.49 -5.52
N TRP A 29 7.48 -6.56 -4.50
CA TRP A 29 7.07 -6.19 -3.15
C TRP A 29 6.64 -4.73 -3.09
N GLU A 30 7.43 -3.86 -3.69
CA GLU A 30 7.12 -2.43 -3.71
C GLU A 30 5.84 -2.14 -4.49
N ALA A 31 5.62 -2.87 -5.57
CA ALA A 31 4.39 -2.69 -6.35
C ALA A 31 3.17 -3.01 -5.50
N GLY A 32 3.22 -4.09 -4.74
CA GLY A 32 2.13 -4.43 -3.84
C GLY A 32 1.96 -3.39 -2.75
N TRP A 33 3.08 -2.93 -2.21
CA TRP A 33 3.06 -1.91 -1.15
C TRP A 33 2.39 -0.63 -1.66
N GLU A 34 2.75 -0.19 -2.86
CA GLU A 34 2.17 1.02 -3.43
C GLU A 34 0.69 0.86 -3.74
N ASP A 35 0.30 -0.31 -4.21
CA ASP A 35 -1.11 -0.58 -4.47
C ASP A 35 -1.93 -0.46 -3.19
N ALA A 36 -1.44 -1.01 -2.11
CA ALA A 36 -2.14 -0.92 -0.84
C ALA A 36 -2.25 0.52 -0.36
N GLU A 37 -1.20 1.31 -0.57
CA GLU A 37 -1.20 2.71 -0.21
C GLU A 37 -2.27 3.47 -0.98
N GLN A 38 -2.39 3.19 -2.28
CA GLN A 38 -3.40 3.85 -3.10
C GLN A 38 -4.80 3.50 -2.67
N VAL A 39 -5.04 2.24 -2.37
CA VAL A 39 -6.37 1.82 -1.91
C VAL A 39 -6.73 2.53 -0.61
N THR A 40 -5.78 2.62 0.32
CA THR A 40 -6.02 3.32 1.57
C THR A 40 -6.30 4.81 1.34
N ASN A 41 -5.55 5.43 0.45
CA ASN A 41 -5.73 6.84 0.15
C ASN A 41 -7.07 7.11 -0.53
N GLU A 42 -7.50 6.22 -1.40
CA GLU A 42 -8.77 6.38 -2.10
C GLU A 42 -9.95 6.27 -1.14
N ALA A 43 -9.84 5.41 -0.14
CA ALA A 43 -10.92 5.25 0.81
C ALA A 43 -11.21 6.54 1.57
N ARG A 44 -10.17 7.25 1.94
CA ARG A 44 -10.34 8.49 2.70
C ARG A 44 -11.06 9.60 1.93
N PRO A 45 -10.68 9.89 0.68
CA PRO A 45 -11.40 10.92 -0.09
C PRO A 45 -12.87 10.60 -0.25
N VAL A 46 -13.21 9.33 -0.41
CA VAL A 46 -14.60 8.93 -0.55
C VAL A 46 -15.37 9.24 0.74
N ASP A 47 -14.77 8.93 1.87
CA ASP A 47 -15.38 9.24 3.17
C ASP A 47 -15.59 10.74 3.33
N ASP A 48 -14.61 11.52 2.93
CA ASP A 48 -14.71 12.97 3.01
C ASP A 48 -15.87 13.49 2.16
N LEU A 49 -16.03 12.92 0.96
CA LEU A 49 -17.11 13.32 0.08
C LEU A 49 -18.46 13.04 0.72
N PHE A 50 -18.59 11.88 1.34
CA PHE A 50 -19.83 11.53 2.02
C PHE A 50 -20.11 12.48 3.16
N SER A 51 -19.09 12.82 3.91
CA SER A 51 -19.23 13.75 5.03
C SER A 51 -19.70 15.12 4.55
N ARG A 52 -19.20 15.56 3.41
CA ARG A 52 -19.57 16.86 2.88
C ARG A 52 -21.00 16.88 2.36
N ILE A 53 -21.42 15.79 1.76
CA ILE A 53 -22.76 15.70 1.23
C ILE A 53 -23.78 15.60 2.35
N ALA A 54 -23.41 14.88 3.37
CA ALA A 54 -24.29 14.73 4.52
C ALA A 54 -24.30 15.99 5.37
#